data_a107e137c07cf2531c9352657130004e
#
_entry.id   a107e137c07cf2531c9352657130004e
#
_cell.length_a   1.000
_cell.length_b   1.000
_cell.length_c   1.000
_cell.angle_alpha   90.00
_cell.angle_beta   90.00
_cell.angle_gamma   90.00
#
_symmetry.space_group_name_H-M   'P 1'
#
loop_
_entity.id
_entity.type
_entity.pdbx_description
1 polymer ?
#
loop_
_entity_poly.entity_id
_entity_poly.type
_entity_poly.pdbx_seq_one_letter_code
_entity_poly.pdbx_strand_id
1 'polypeptide(L)'
;MVQYANFENVPNSGKNSEKVCTPVDKGALYYEFQYNTRSVKPTILHFQLRNLVWATTRHDVYLLSQRSVLHWSPFASEKHKVIDLQGHITPSEGNVSEGFYQAQVSTLAVRGNLLVAGGFRGELICKFLDREGISYCCKSTHDDNGITNSLEIFEKPSGSVHFLASNNDCGVRDFDMEKFQICNNFRFPWAVNHTSLSPDGKLVAIVGDNPEGLIVDTNSGKTVHELRGHLDYSFASAWNPDGRTFATGNQDKTCRIWDIRNLSKSVAVLGGNMGAIRSIRYTSDGRFLAMAEPADFVHIFDVRSGYRRKQVVDFFGEISGISFSPDTEALFIGVHDRTYSSLLQYNRLRFYSYLDSAI
;
A
#
# COMPACT_ATOMS: atom_id res chain seq x y z
N MET A 1 -26.89 5.27 5.95
CA MET A 1 -27.08 5.67 4.54
C MET A 1 -26.03 6.69 4.25
N VAL A 2 -24.87 6.27 3.71
CA VAL A 2 -23.77 7.16 3.36
C VAL A 2 -24.08 7.69 1.97
N GLN A 3 -24.32 8.99 1.85
CA GLN A 3 -24.51 9.65 0.57
C GLN A 3 -23.18 9.58 -0.21
N TYR A 4 -23.20 8.90 -1.34
CA TYR A 4 -22.17 9.07 -2.36
C TYR A 4 -22.35 10.48 -2.92
N ALA A 5 -21.41 11.36 -2.61
CA ALA A 5 -21.37 12.68 -3.23
C ALA A 5 -21.07 12.50 -4.72
N ASN A 6 -22.01 12.87 -5.56
CA ASN A 6 -21.81 13.01 -6.99
C ASN A 6 -20.82 14.15 -7.25
N PHE A 7 -19.59 13.81 -7.60
CA PHE A 7 -18.61 14.76 -8.10
C PHE A 7 -18.84 14.97 -9.62
N GLU A 8 -19.91 15.64 -9.96
CA GLU A 8 -20.03 16.36 -11.22
C GLU A 8 -19.79 17.83 -10.90
N ASN A 9 -18.68 18.35 -11.39
CA ASN A 9 -18.30 19.73 -11.66
C ASN A 9 -16.88 20.06 -11.18
N VAL A 10 -15.91 19.62 -11.98
CA VAL A 10 -14.61 20.30 -12.05
C VAL A 10 -14.63 21.19 -13.30
N PRO A 11 -14.28 22.48 -13.21
CA PRO A 11 -14.27 23.35 -14.39
C PRO A 11 -13.32 22.81 -15.46
N ASN A 12 -13.83 22.62 -16.66
CA ASN A 12 -13.06 22.32 -17.86
C ASN A 12 -12.02 23.41 -18.12
N SER A 13 -10.79 23.22 -17.68
CA SER A 13 -9.64 23.89 -18.26
C SER A 13 -9.33 23.16 -19.57
N GLY A 14 -9.74 23.78 -20.67
CA GLY A 14 -9.61 23.18 -22.00
C GLY A 14 -8.19 22.79 -22.35
N LYS A 15 -7.97 21.47 -22.41
CA LYS A 15 -7.08 20.77 -23.32
C LYS A 15 -7.59 19.33 -23.34
N ASN A 16 -8.07 18.87 -24.49
CA ASN A 16 -8.40 17.48 -24.78
C ASN A 16 -7.17 16.59 -24.60
N SER A 17 -6.85 16.19 -23.37
CA SER A 17 -6.02 15.04 -23.12
C SER A 17 -6.94 13.84 -23.03
N GLU A 18 -7.23 13.21 -24.17
CA GLU A 18 -7.89 11.91 -24.20
C GLU A 18 -7.13 10.95 -23.29
N LYS A 19 -7.83 10.29 -22.36
CA LYS A 19 -7.30 9.19 -21.58
C LYS A 19 -7.06 7.99 -22.48
N VAL A 20 -6.00 8.01 -23.25
CA VAL A 20 -5.62 6.86 -24.08
C VAL A 20 -4.96 5.84 -23.18
N CYS A 21 -5.76 4.88 -22.69
CA CYS A 21 -5.23 3.74 -21.98
C CYS A 21 -4.50 2.77 -22.92
N THR A 22 -3.45 2.13 -22.41
CA THR A 22 -2.74 1.06 -23.12
C THR A 22 -3.71 -0.08 -23.41
N PRO A 23 -3.82 -0.56 -24.67
CA PRO A 23 -4.66 -1.72 -24.99
C PRO A 23 -4.21 -2.97 -24.22
N VAL A 24 -5.15 -3.68 -23.59
CA VAL A 24 -4.87 -4.82 -22.72
C VAL A 24 -5.78 -5.99 -23.04
N ASP A 25 -5.19 -7.18 -23.19
CA ASP A 25 -5.90 -8.46 -23.25
C ASP A 25 -6.27 -8.90 -21.82
N LYS A 26 -7.55 -9.20 -21.59
CA LYS A 26 -8.14 -9.54 -20.28
C LYS A 26 -8.25 -11.06 -20.04
N GLY A 27 -7.83 -11.90 -20.95
CA GLY A 27 -8.03 -13.36 -20.88
C GLY A 27 -6.95 -14.12 -20.10
N ALA A 28 -5.99 -13.44 -19.48
CA ALA A 28 -4.90 -14.10 -18.78
C ALA A 28 -5.33 -14.61 -17.40
N LEU A 29 -4.70 -15.72 -16.95
CA LEU A 29 -4.86 -16.28 -15.62
C LEU A 29 -3.48 -16.52 -15.02
N TYR A 30 -3.14 -15.83 -13.91
CA TYR A 30 -1.84 -15.89 -13.25
C TYR A 30 -1.93 -16.38 -11.81
N TYR A 31 -3.05 -16.07 -11.14
CA TYR A 31 -3.36 -16.46 -9.77
C TYR A 31 -4.74 -17.08 -9.74
N GLU A 32 -4.85 -18.26 -9.16
CA GLU A 32 -6.08 -19.01 -9.01
C GLU A 32 -6.61 -18.90 -7.59
N PHE A 33 -7.94 -18.78 -7.45
CA PHE A 33 -8.61 -18.75 -6.16
C PHE A 33 -8.34 -20.03 -5.38
N GLN A 34 -7.81 -19.89 -4.16
CA GLN A 34 -7.53 -21.02 -3.27
C GLN A 34 -8.64 -21.19 -2.24
N TYR A 35 -8.91 -20.17 -1.47
CA TYR A 35 -9.98 -20.13 -0.47
C TYR A 35 -10.27 -18.72 0.02
N ASN A 36 -11.38 -18.57 0.76
CA ASN A 36 -11.65 -17.42 1.60
C ASN A 36 -11.82 -17.83 3.06
N THR A 37 -11.45 -16.96 3.98
CA THR A 37 -11.71 -17.15 5.40
C THR A 37 -12.51 -15.98 5.96
N ARG A 38 -13.54 -16.32 6.75
CA ARG A 38 -14.31 -15.37 7.58
C ARG A 38 -13.87 -15.36 9.04
N SER A 39 -12.85 -16.14 9.38
CA SER A 39 -12.27 -16.19 10.74
C SER A 39 -11.64 -14.86 11.13
N VAL A 40 -11.14 -14.11 10.15
CA VAL A 40 -10.69 -12.73 10.29
C VAL A 40 -11.61 -11.82 9.49
N LYS A 41 -11.83 -10.60 10.04
CA LYS A 41 -12.74 -9.60 9.44
C LYS A 41 -11.97 -8.33 9.15
N PRO A 42 -11.35 -8.22 7.96
CA PRO A 42 -10.67 -6.99 7.54
C PRO A 42 -11.59 -5.79 7.73
N THR A 43 -11.05 -4.70 8.25
CA THR A 43 -11.83 -3.50 8.58
C THR A 43 -11.18 -2.28 7.93
N ILE A 44 -12.00 -1.41 7.38
CA ILE A 44 -11.61 -0.12 6.81
C ILE A 44 -12.15 0.96 7.74
N LEU A 45 -11.29 1.87 8.18
CA LEU A 45 -11.69 3.02 8.99
C LEU A 45 -11.68 4.32 8.18
N HIS A 46 -10.76 4.45 7.22
CA HIS A 46 -10.64 5.63 6.36
C HIS A 46 -11.13 5.32 4.93
N PHE A 47 -11.96 6.18 4.36
CA PHE A 47 -12.63 5.93 3.08
C PHE A 47 -11.68 5.86 1.86
N GLN A 48 -10.45 6.36 1.95
CA GLN A 48 -9.48 6.37 0.86
C GLN A 48 -8.28 5.43 1.06
N LEU A 49 -7.87 5.16 2.30
CA LEU A 49 -6.64 4.44 2.60
C LEU A 49 -6.89 2.92 2.58
N ARG A 50 -6.04 2.18 1.86
CA ARG A 50 -6.23 0.74 1.56
C ARG A 50 -4.93 -0.07 1.74
N ASN A 51 -4.12 0.25 2.77
CA ASN A 51 -2.88 -0.46 3.08
C ASN A 51 -2.97 -1.20 4.41
N LEU A 52 -4.01 -2.04 4.57
CA LEU A 52 -4.35 -2.67 5.85
C LEU A 52 -4.16 -4.20 5.85
N VAL A 53 -3.53 -4.75 4.80
CA VAL A 53 -3.21 -6.19 4.67
C VAL A 53 -1.76 -6.35 4.23
N TRP A 54 -0.98 -7.17 4.96
CA TRP A 54 0.42 -7.41 4.71
C TRP A 54 0.77 -8.88 4.94
N ALA A 55 1.29 -9.53 3.92
CA ALA A 55 1.84 -10.89 4.01
C ALA A 55 3.36 -10.82 4.22
N THR A 56 3.87 -11.46 5.26
CA THR A 56 5.30 -11.62 5.51
C THR A 56 5.83 -12.95 4.99
N THR A 57 4.93 -13.93 4.86
CA THR A 57 5.15 -15.20 4.15
C THR A 57 3.83 -15.62 3.49
N ARG A 58 3.80 -16.73 2.75
CA ARG A 58 2.52 -17.32 2.29
C ARG A 58 1.67 -17.92 3.43
N HIS A 59 2.22 -17.98 4.64
CA HIS A 59 1.58 -18.54 5.83
C HIS A 59 1.34 -17.53 6.95
N ASP A 60 1.77 -16.28 6.76
CA ASP A 60 1.69 -15.24 7.78
C ASP A 60 1.16 -13.94 7.18
N VAL A 61 -0.04 -13.55 7.60
CA VAL A 61 -0.72 -12.35 7.12
C VAL A 61 -1.12 -11.47 8.31
N TYR A 62 -0.76 -10.21 8.25
CA TYR A 62 -1.13 -9.19 9.22
C TYR A 62 -2.20 -8.29 8.64
N LEU A 63 -3.23 -8.00 9.42
CA LEU A 63 -4.33 -7.17 8.96
C LEU A 63 -5.01 -6.42 10.11
N LEU A 64 -5.62 -5.28 9.76
CA LEU A 64 -6.52 -4.60 10.69
C LEU A 64 -7.86 -5.32 10.73
N SER A 65 -8.30 -5.70 11.92
CA SER A 65 -9.62 -6.31 12.15
C SER A 65 -10.29 -5.64 13.35
N GLN A 66 -11.34 -4.90 13.10
CA GLN A 66 -12.06 -4.10 14.12
C GLN A 66 -11.10 -3.14 14.85
N ARG A 67 -10.85 -3.40 16.13
CA ARG A 67 -9.96 -2.61 16.99
C ARG A 67 -8.69 -3.37 17.37
N SER A 68 -8.17 -4.17 16.46
CA SER A 68 -6.96 -4.95 16.71
C SER A 68 -6.18 -5.15 15.41
N VAL A 69 -4.87 -5.19 15.50
CA VAL A 69 -4.04 -5.77 14.45
C VAL A 69 -3.92 -7.26 14.74
N LEU A 70 -4.32 -8.08 13.78
CA LEU A 70 -4.28 -9.53 13.87
C LEU A 70 -3.17 -10.08 13.00
N HIS A 71 -2.54 -11.15 13.47
CA HIS A 71 -1.80 -12.12 12.69
C HIS A 71 -2.74 -13.27 12.35
N TRP A 72 -2.80 -13.65 11.09
CA TRP A 72 -3.52 -14.80 10.60
C TRP A 72 -2.55 -15.77 9.94
N SER A 73 -2.62 -17.04 10.38
CA SER A 73 -1.89 -18.13 9.73
C SER A 73 -2.85 -18.98 8.89
N PRO A 74 -2.80 -18.87 7.54
CA PRO A 74 -3.56 -19.75 6.64
C PRO A 74 -3.30 -21.24 6.86
N PHE A 75 -2.06 -21.59 7.16
CA PHE A 75 -1.65 -22.98 7.36
C PHE A 75 -2.26 -23.61 8.62
N ALA A 76 -2.16 -22.93 9.75
CA ALA A 76 -2.72 -23.40 11.01
C ALA A 76 -4.21 -23.08 11.16
N SER A 77 -4.75 -22.21 10.32
CA SER A 77 -6.10 -21.62 10.48
C SER A 77 -6.30 -20.93 11.84
N GLU A 78 -5.22 -20.34 12.35
CA GLU A 78 -5.20 -19.66 13.65
C GLU A 78 -5.03 -18.16 13.51
N LYS A 79 -5.62 -17.44 14.45
CA LYS A 79 -5.48 -15.99 14.57
C LYS A 79 -4.96 -15.59 15.93
N HIS A 80 -4.01 -14.66 15.93
CA HIS A 80 -3.45 -14.08 17.13
C HIS A 80 -3.61 -12.57 17.13
N LYS A 81 -3.98 -12.00 18.27
CA LYS A 81 -4.00 -10.55 18.43
C LYS A 81 -2.58 -10.04 18.66
N VAL A 82 -2.08 -9.23 17.73
CA VAL A 82 -0.71 -8.67 17.79
C VAL A 82 -0.70 -7.34 18.53
N ILE A 83 -1.69 -6.48 18.24
CA ILE A 83 -1.90 -5.20 18.93
C ILE A 83 -3.38 -5.08 19.28
N ASP A 84 -3.68 -4.78 20.54
CA ASP A 84 -5.01 -4.37 20.98
C ASP A 84 -5.09 -2.84 20.97
N LEU A 85 -6.05 -2.31 20.23
CA LEU A 85 -6.26 -0.87 20.06
C LEU A 85 -7.37 -0.33 20.97
N GLN A 86 -7.97 -1.18 21.82
CA GLN A 86 -9.12 -0.79 22.64
C GLN A 86 -8.74 -0.10 23.95
N GLY A 87 -7.55 -0.40 24.46
CA GLY A 87 -7.09 0.09 25.76
C GLY A 87 -6.11 1.26 25.65
N HIS A 88 -5.33 1.40 26.70
CA HIS A 88 -4.19 2.31 26.74
C HIS A 88 -2.99 1.62 26.10
N ILE A 89 -2.42 2.24 25.09
CA ILE A 89 -1.29 1.74 24.32
C ILE A 89 -0.06 2.48 24.79
N THR A 90 0.85 1.76 25.45
CA THR A 90 2.13 2.30 25.94
C THR A 90 3.26 1.36 25.58
N PRO A 91 4.48 1.87 25.36
CA PRO A 91 5.66 1.02 25.24
C PRO A 91 5.85 0.17 26.50
N SER A 92 6.31 -1.06 26.31
CA SER A 92 6.56 -2.01 27.41
C SER A 92 7.86 -1.71 28.15
N GLU A 93 8.81 -1.03 27.49
CA GLU A 93 10.15 -0.68 28.04
C GLU A 93 10.51 0.75 27.66
N GLY A 94 11.16 1.48 28.59
CA GLY A 94 11.71 2.80 28.36
C GLY A 94 10.99 3.95 29.07
N ASN A 95 11.61 5.12 29.01
CA ASN A 95 11.01 6.36 29.53
C ASN A 95 9.67 6.60 28.84
N VAL A 96 8.64 6.91 29.61
CA VAL A 96 7.25 7.13 29.20
C VAL A 96 7.21 8.20 28.08
N SER A 97 7.44 7.77 26.87
CA SER A 97 6.99 8.50 25.70
C SER A 97 5.47 8.31 25.56
N GLU A 98 4.80 9.24 24.94
CA GLU A 98 3.36 9.34 24.85
C GLU A 98 2.65 7.99 24.70
N GLY A 99 1.70 7.70 25.59
CA GLY A 99 0.75 6.61 25.41
C GLY A 99 -0.49 7.10 24.67
N PHE A 100 -1.18 6.19 23.98
CA PHE A 100 -2.41 6.50 23.27
C PHE A 100 -3.60 5.77 23.88
N TYR A 101 -4.74 6.44 23.92
CA TYR A 101 -6.00 5.83 24.34
C TYR A 101 -6.92 5.69 23.11
N GLN A 102 -7.35 4.45 22.82
CA GLN A 102 -8.26 4.13 21.72
C GLN A 102 -7.77 4.65 20.34
N ALA A 103 -6.55 4.28 19.93
CA ALA A 103 -6.03 4.65 18.63
C ALA A 103 -6.87 4.07 17.49
N GLN A 104 -7.14 4.89 16.47
CA GLN A 104 -7.80 4.48 15.23
C GLN A 104 -6.75 4.36 14.13
N VAL A 105 -6.49 3.14 13.66
CA VAL A 105 -5.48 2.87 12.65
C VAL A 105 -6.00 3.21 11.27
N SER A 106 -5.27 4.07 10.55
CA SER A 106 -5.53 4.48 9.17
C SER A 106 -4.72 3.67 8.15
N THR A 107 -3.52 3.26 8.54
CA THR A 107 -2.58 2.52 7.68
C THR A 107 -1.71 1.57 8.50
N LEU A 108 -1.19 0.54 7.84
CA LEU A 108 -0.36 -0.50 8.43
C LEU A 108 0.80 -0.82 7.50
N ALA A 109 1.97 -1.13 8.06
CA ALA A 109 3.08 -1.73 7.34
C ALA A 109 3.71 -2.84 8.17
N VAL A 110 4.08 -3.94 7.51
CA VAL A 110 4.82 -5.05 8.13
C VAL A 110 5.92 -5.50 7.19
N ARG A 111 7.15 -5.56 7.69
CA ARG A 111 8.28 -6.08 6.94
C ARG A 111 9.31 -6.70 7.90
N GLY A 112 9.76 -7.91 7.57
CA GLY A 112 10.66 -8.64 8.46
C GLY A 112 10.04 -8.82 9.84
N ASN A 113 10.74 -8.34 10.85
CA ASN A 113 10.33 -8.41 12.26
C ASN A 113 9.59 -7.17 12.76
N LEU A 114 9.41 -6.13 11.94
CA LEU A 114 8.80 -4.86 12.35
C LEU A 114 7.38 -4.72 11.80
N LEU A 115 6.47 -4.37 12.70
CA LEU A 115 5.11 -3.91 12.41
C LEU A 115 4.98 -2.46 12.86
N VAL A 116 4.46 -1.60 11.98
CA VAL A 116 4.16 -0.20 12.27
C VAL A 116 2.70 0.07 11.91
N ALA A 117 1.95 0.65 12.82
CA ALA A 117 0.56 1.11 12.61
C ALA A 117 0.50 2.62 12.75
N GLY A 118 -0.11 3.28 11.76
CA GLY A 118 -0.34 4.72 11.76
C GLY A 118 -1.80 5.06 12.06
N GLY A 119 -2.02 6.15 12.78
CA GLY A 119 -3.35 6.54 13.25
C GLY A 119 -3.86 7.84 12.66
N PHE A 120 -5.13 8.16 13.00
CA PHE A 120 -5.85 9.35 12.51
C PHE A 120 -5.35 10.68 13.07
N ARG A 121 -4.63 10.65 14.21
CA ARG A 121 -4.09 11.85 14.86
C ARG A 121 -2.57 11.89 14.83
N GLY A 122 -1.98 11.21 13.81
CA GLY A 122 -0.54 11.09 13.69
C GLY A 122 0.09 10.08 14.65
N GLU A 123 -0.72 9.27 15.34
CA GLU A 123 -0.18 8.20 16.19
C GLU A 123 0.64 7.22 15.34
N LEU A 124 1.79 6.83 15.87
CA LEU A 124 2.62 5.75 15.37
C LEU A 124 2.82 4.73 16.49
N ILE A 125 2.51 3.48 16.19
CA ILE A 125 2.63 2.34 17.10
C ILE A 125 3.55 1.33 16.45
N CYS A 126 4.73 1.12 17.03
CA CYS A 126 5.75 0.23 16.51
C CYS A 126 5.90 -1.00 17.40
N LYS A 127 5.93 -2.17 16.79
CA LYS A 127 6.11 -3.44 17.49
C LYS A 127 7.11 -4.32 16.74
N PHE A 128 8.14 -4.79 17.46
CA PHE A 128 8.93 -5.93 17.02
C PHE A 128 8.16 -7.22 17.29
N LEU A 129 8.01 -8.06 16.26
CA LEU A 129 7.14 -9.24 16.32
C LEU A 129 7.69 -10.36 17.21
N ASP A 130 8.99 -10.38 17.45
CA ASP A 130 9.70 -11.31 18.34
C ASP A 130 9.72 -10.89 19.82
N ARG A 131 9.11 -9.74 20.16
CA ARG A 131 9.07 -9.21 21.53
C ARG A 131 7.63 -9.06 22.00
N GLU A 132 7.42 -9.24 23.31
CA GLU A 132 6.12 -8.94 23.90
C GLU A 132 5.87 -7.42 23.99
N GLY A 133 4.59 -7.04 23.98
CA GLY A 133 4.14 -5.66 24.15
C GLY A 133 4.44 -4.77 22.93
N ILE A 134 4.37 -3.47 23.16
CA ILE A 134 4.64 -2.42 22.16
C ILE A 134 6.06 -1.91 22.36
N SER A 135 6.83 -1.84 21.27
CA SER A 135 8.24 -1.46 21.33
C SER A 135 8.41 0.06 21.39
N TYR A 136 7.56 0.80 20.66
CA TYR A 136 7.65 2.26 20.62
C TYR A 136 6.31 2.89 20.20
N CYS A 137 5.99 4.03 20.79
CA CYS A 137 4.83 4.85 20.42
C CYS A 137 5.25 6.32 20.37
N CYS A 138 4.81 7.04 19.36
CA CYS A 138 4.95 8.50 19.30
C CYS A 138 3.86 9.11 18.41
N LYS A 139 3.73 10.43 18.46
CA LYS A 139 3.04 11.18 17.41
C LYS A 139 4.04 11.63 16.35
N SER A 140 3.72 11.36 15.08
CA SER A 140 4.49 11.89 13.95
C SER A 140 4.33 13.40 13.83
N THR A 141 3.17 13.93 14.24
CA THR A 141 2.81 15.34 14.19
C THR A 141 1.78 15.67 15.27
N HIS A 142 1.73 16.93 15.66
CA HIS A 142 0.71 17.49 16.55
C HIS A 142 -0.32 18.35 15.80
N ASP A 143 -0.28 18.32 14.47
CA ASP A 143 -1.28 18.98 13.64
C ASP A 143 -2.63 18.29 13.79
N ASP A 144 -3.72 19.08 13.85
CA ASP A 144 -5.09 18.54 13.96
C ASP A 144 -5.47 17.67 12.76
N ASN A 145 -4.86 17.89 11.60
CA ASN A 145 -5.01 17.10 10.39
C ASN A 145 -3.86 16.11 10.18
N GLY A 146 -3.41 15.50 11.25
CA GLY A 146 -2.20 14.68 11.31
C GLY A 146 -2.34 13.24 10.85
N ILE A 147 -3.41 12.84 10.14
CA ILE A 147 -3.63 11.46 9.70
C ILE A 147 -2.37 10.89 9.06
N THR A 148 -1.95 9.72 9.51
CA THR A 148 -0.89 8.94 8.85
C THR A 148 -1.49 8.21 7.65
N ASN A 149 -1.15 8.65 6.45
CA ASN A 149 -1.74 8.16 5.20
C ASN A 149 -1.04 6.90 4.69
N SER A 150 0.29 6.84 4.81
CA SER A 150 1.04 5.65 4.43
C SER A 150 2.28 5.43 5.29
N LEU A 151 2.72 4.19 5.33
CA LEU A 151 3.92 3.73 6.01
C LEU A 151 4.72 2.83 5.07
N GLU A 152 6.03 3.01 5.04
CA GLU A 152 6.93 2.15 4.27
C GLU A 152 8.16 1.80 5.08
N ILE A 153 8.32 0.51 5.41
CA ILE A 153 9.46 0.00 6.16
C ILE A 153 10.57 -0.37 5.19
N PHE A 154 11.79 0.05 5.46
CA PHE A 154 12.97 -0.24 4.65
C PHE A 154 14.22 -0.43 5.53
N GLU A 155 15.23 -1.02 4.93
CA GLU A 155 16.54 -1.21 5.55
C GLU A 155 17.56 -0.36 4.79
N LYS A 156 18.35 0.42 5.52
CA LYS A 156 19.46 1.19 4.95
C LYS A 156 20.65 0.28 4.63
N PRO A 157 21.56 0.69 3.75
CA PRO A 157 22.78 -0.06 3.47
C PRO A 157 23.64 -0.36 4.71
N SER A 158 23.45 0.39 5.78
CA SER A 158 24.07 0.15 7.10
C SER A 158 23.49 -1.05 7.86
N GLY A 159 22.36 -1.60 7.41
CA GLY A 159 21.58 -2.62 8.12
C GLY A 159 20.55 -2.05 9.09
N SER A 160 20.52 -0.73 9.32
CA SER A 160 19.54 -0.11 10.22
C SER A 160 18.13 -0.13 9.61
N VAL A 161 17.15 -0.49 10.44
CA VAL A 161 15.72 -0.54 10.04
C VAL A 161 15.10 0.84 10.23
N HIS A 162 14.50 1.34 9.17
CA HIS A 162 13.80 2.62 9.13
C HIS A 162 12.38 2.45 8.60
N PHE A 163 11.55 3.46 8.80
CA PHE A 163 10.31 3.61 8.04
C PHE A 163 10.02 5.06 7.69
N LEU A 164 9.40 5.27 6.53
CA LEU A 164 8.79 6.54 6.14
C LEU A 164 7.36 6.58 6.62
N ALA A 165 6.96 7.69 7.23
CA ALA A 165 5.58 8.00 7.56
C ALA A 165 5.13 9.24 6.77
N SER A 166 4.08 9.09 5.98
CA SER A 166 3.47 10.16 5.18
C SER A 166 2.18 10.60 5.85
N ASN A 167 2.05 11.90 6.03
CA ASN A 167 0.94 12.46 6.77
C ASN A 167 0.15 13.50 5.96
N ASN A 168 -1.09 13.69 6.36
CA ASN A 168 -1.99 14.68 5.79
C ASN A 168 -1.54 16.13 6.08
N ASP A 169 -0.66 16.34 7.05
CA ASP A 169 -0.02 17.62 7.36
C ASP A 169 1.07 18.03 6.36
N CYS A 170 1.10 17.43 5.18
CA CYS A 170 2.08 17.65 4.11
C CYS A 170 3.51 17.19 4.45
N GLY A 171 3.67 16.36 5.48
CA GLY A 171 4.97 15.87 5.95
C GLY A 171 5.27 14.44 5.51
N VAL A 172 6.56 14.18 5.25
CA VAL A 172 7.13 12.82 5.16
C VAL A 172 8.29 12.74 6.13
N ARG A 173 8.24 11.77 7.03
CA ARG A 173 9.21 11.62 8.13
C ARG A 173 9.89 10.27 8.07
N ASP A 174 11.22 10.27 8.13
CA ASP A 174 12.09 9.09 8.21
C ASP A 174 12.40 8.81 9.69
N PHE A 175 11.96 7.66 10.16
CA PHE A 175 12.17 7.18 11.52
C PHE A 175 13.25 6.10 11.56
N ASP A 176 14.24 6.27 12.43
CA ASP A 176 15.24 5.26 12.79
C ASP A 176 14.69 4.39 13.93
N MET A 177 14.54 3.11 13.70
CA MET A 177 13.98 2.16 14.67
C MET A 177 15.00 1.64 15.68
N GLU A 178 16.29 1.87 15.48
CA GLU A 178 17.32 1.57 16.48
C GLU A 178 17.39 2.65 17.57
N LYS A 179 17.20 3.90 17.15
CA LYS A 179 17.29 5.08 18.03
C LYS A 179 15.91 5.60 18.47
N PHE A 180 14.83 5.08 17.89
CA PHE A 180 13.45 5.54 18.11
C PHE A 180 13.30 7.06 17.93
N GLN A 181 13.83 7.59 16.83
CA GLN A 181 13.80 9.02 16.55
C GLN A 181 13.61 9.35 15.08
N ILE A 182 13.12 10.58 14.83
CA ILE A 182 13.01 11.11 13.47
C ILE A 182 14.42 11.54 13.00
N CYS A 183 14.86 10.99 11.86
CA CYS A 183 16.11 11.35 11.21
C CYS A 183 15.92 12.50 10.23
N ASN A 184 14.83 12.46 9.44
CA ASN A 184 14.52 13.46 8.44
C ASN A 184 13.03 13.81 8.51
N ASN A 185 12.71 15.07 8.22
CA ASN A 185 11.34 15.57 8.14
C ASN A 185 11.25 16.50 6.94
N PHE A 186 10.64 15.99 5.87
CA PHE A 186 10.44 16.74 4.63
C PHE A 186 9.02 17.28 4.57
N ARG A 187 8.87 18.49 4.04
CA ARG A 187 7.57 19.11 3.84
C ARG A 187 7.31 19.39 2.37
N PHE A 188 6.06 19.13 1.95
CA PHE A 188 5.58 19.29 0.59
C PHE A 188 4.42 20.29 0.56
N PRO A 189 4.06 20.82 -0.62
CA PRO A 189 3.01 21.84 -0.72
C PRO A 189 1.58 21.28 -0.57
N TRP A 190 1.41 19.97 -0.46
CA TRP A 190 0.13 19.27 -0.39
C TRP A 190 0.19 18.02 0.50
N ALA A 191 -0.98 17.54 0.91
CA ALA A 191 -1.10 16.35 1.75
C ALA A 191 -0.54 15.11 1.04
N VAL A 192 0.40 14.41 1.68
CA VAL A 192 1.06 13.24 1.11
C VAL A 192 0.23 11.98 1.41
N ASN A 193 -0.32 11.36 0.36
CA ASN A 193 -1.15 10.16 0.48
C ASN A 193 -0.33 8.87 0.47
N HIS A 194 0.76 8.84 -0.30
CA HIS A 194 1.60 7.64 -0.39
C HIS A 194 3.04 7.98 -0.76
N THR A 195 3.97 7.19 -0.21
CA THR A 195 5.38 7.20 -0.60
C THR A 195 5.81 5.81 -0.99
N SER A 196 6.79 5.72 -1.89
CA SER A 196 7.41 4.46 -2.29
C SER A 196 8.88 4.67 -2.58
N LEU A 197 9.73 3.94 -1.85
CA LEU A 197 11.19 4.04 -1.93
C LEU A 197 11.72 3.20 -3.10
N SER A 198 12.68 3.74 -3.84
CA SER A 198 13.40 2.97 -4.87
C SER A 198 14.18 1.82 -4.24
N PRO A 199 14.38 0.68 -4.93
CA PRO A 199 15.09 -0.48 -4.39
C PRO A 199 16.53 -0.18 -3.92
N ASP A 200 17.17 0.83 -4.50
CA ASP A 200 18.52 1.28 -4.10
C ASP A 200 18.50 2.31 -2.94
N GLY A 201 17.31 2.69 -2.48
CA GLY A 201 17.11 3.61 -1.36
C GLY A 201 17.43 5.08 -1.64
N LYS A 202 17.72 5.47 -2.91
CA LYS A 202 18.15 6.84 -3.24
C LYS A 202 17.03 7.79 -3.56
N LEU A 203 15.94 7.28 -4.11
CA LEU A 203 14.80 8.07 -4.58
C LEU A 203 13.52 7.61 -3.90
N VAL A 204 12.63 8.54 -3.63
CA VAL A 204 11.27 8.24 -3.18
C VAL A 204 10.27 8.86 -4.14
N ALA A 205 9.31 8.07 -4.58
CA ALA A 205 8.14 8.55 -5.31
C ALA A 205 7.11 9.02 -4.28
N ILE A 206 6.65 10.25 -4.40
CA ILE A 206 5.69 10.90 -3.49
C ILE A 206 4.46 11.28 -4.28
N VAL A 207 3.30 10.86 -3.81
CA VAL A 207 2.00 11.18 -4.40
C VAL A 207 1.01 11.62 -3.33
N GLY A 208 0.07 12.48 -3.71
CA GLY A 208 -0.87 13.03 -2.73
C GLY A 208 -2.00 13.84 -3.37
N ASP A 209 -2.45 14.87 -2.66
CA ASP A 209 -3.55 15.73 -3.06
C ASP A 209 -3.13 16.75 -4.13
N ASN A 210 -2.49 16.22 -5.16
CA ASN A 210 -2.09 16.95 -6.36
C ASN A 210 -2.08 15.97 -7.56
N PRO A 211 -2.50 16.38 -8.76
CA PRO A 211 -2.36 15.56 -9.96
C PRO A 211 -0.90 15.21 -10.29
N GLU A 212 0.03 16.10 -9.95
CA GLU A 212 1.46 15.89 -10.16
C GLU A 212 2.07 15.17 -8.96
N GLY A 213 2.75 14.06 -9.21
CA GLY A 213 3.59 13.39 -8.24
C GLY A 213 5.03 13.94 -8.27
N LEU A 214 5.84 13.55 -7.30
CA LEU A 214 7.23 13.98 -7.20
C LEU A 214 8.17 12.78 -7.08
N ILE A 215 9.34 12.90 -7.68
CA ILE A 215 10.50 12.06 -7.37
C ILE A 215 11.47 12.92 -6.55
N VAL A 216 11.83 12.43 -5.38
CA VAL A 216 12.58 13.17 -4.38
C VAL A 216 13.82 12.37 -3.99
N ASP A 217 14.95 13.05 -3.83
CA ASP A 217 16.18 12.46 -3.27
C ASP A 217 16.01 12.23 -1.76
N THR A 218 16.23 11.02 -1.30
CA THR A 218 15.98 10.59 0.08
C THR A 218 16.86 11.25 1.12
N ASN A 219 18.08 11.70 0.74
CA ASN A 219 19.01 12.30 1.68
C ASN A 219 18.73 13.80 1.87
N SER A 220 18.46 14.50 0.77
CA SER A 220 18.28 15.95 0.79
C SER A 220 16.83 16.41 0.88
N GLY A 221 15.86 15.53 0.60
CA GLY A 221 14.45 15.88 0.48
C GLY A 221 14.13 16.79 -0.73
N LYS A 222 15.09 16.99 -1.64
CA LYS A 222 14.90 17.85 -2.81
C LYS A 222 14.17 17.10 -3.91
N THR A 223 13.20 17.78 -4.52
CA THR A 223 12.52 17.29 -5.73
C THR A 223 13.51 17.22 -6.87
N VAL A 224 13.64 16.02 -7.44
CA VAL A 224 14.46 15.75 -8.63
C VAL A 224 13.64 15.88 -9.89
N HIS A 225 12.39 15.37 -9.86
CA HIS A 225 11.47 15.40 -10.99
C HIS A 225 10.02 15.53 -10.54
N GLU A 226 9.19 16.13 -11.42
CA GLU A 226 7.73 16.16 -11.32
C GLU A 226 7.13 15.13 -12.29
N LEU A 227 6.11 14.39 -11.83
CA LEU A 227 5.41 13.38 -12.62
C LEU A 227 4.10 13.99 -13.14
N ARG A 228 4.06 14.32 -14.40
CA ARG A 228 2.91 14.97 -15.03
C ARG A 228 2.10 14.01 -15.88
N GLY A 229 0.77 14.08 -15.77
CA GLY A 229 -0.11 13.30 -16.63
C GLY A 229 -1.38 12.77 -15.97
N HIS A 230 -1.38 12.52 -14.67
CA HIS A 230 -2.60 12.24 -13.92
C HIS A 230 -3.51 13.48 -13.90
N LEU A 231 -4.83 13.26 -13.74
CA LEU A 231 -5.84 14.31 -13.81
C LEU A 231 -6.43 14.70 -12.45
N ASP A 232 -6.11 13.91 -11.41
CA ASP A 232 -6.68 14.04 -10.07
C ASP A 232 -5.65 13.58 -9.02
N TYR A 233 -6.03 13.49 -7.77
CA TYR A 233 -5.19 13.07 -6.64
C TYR A 233 -4.75 11.61 -6.75
N SER A 234 -3.52 11.33 -6.30
CA SER A 234 -2.97 9.99 -6.30
C SER A 234 -2.91 9.40 -4.89
N PHE A 235 -3.14 8.08 -4.77
CA PHE A 235 -3.27 7.39 -3.48
C PHE A 235 -2.34 6.20 -3.31
N ALA A 236 -1.68 5.78 -4.37
CA ALA A 236 -0.79 4.63 -4.32
C ALA A 236 0.42 4.84 -5.23
N SER A 237 1.54 4.31 -4.80
CA SER A 237 2.75 4.20 -5.62
C SER A 237 3.48 2.91 -5.27
N ALA A 238 4.24 2.36 -6.20
CA ALA A 238 5.08 1.19 -5.97
C ALA A 238 6.23 1.16 -6.97
N TRP A 239 7.45 0.88 -6.51
CA TRP A 239 8.59 0.58 -7.38
C TRP A 239 8.58 -0.88 -7.81
N ASN A 240 8.92 -1.11 -9.08
CA ASN A 240 9.30 -2.43 -9.53
C ASN A 240 10.66 -2.78 -8.90
N PRO A 241 10.86 -4.01 -8.40
CA PRO A 241 12.15 -4.45 -7.88
C PRO A 241 13.34 -4.30 -8.83
N ASP A 242 13.10 -4.13 -10.14
CA ASP A 242 14.15 -3.84 -11.12
C ASP A 242 14.81 -2.46 -10.95
N GLY A 243 14.21 -1.57 -10.14
CA GLY A 243 14.68 -0.20 -9.89
C GLY A 243 14.59 0.75 -11.08
N ARG A 244 14.02 0.30 -12.21
CA ARG A 244 13.91 1.09 -13.45
C ARG A 244 12.55 1.70 -13.64
N THR A 245 11.52 0.98 -13.21
CA THR A 245 10.14 1.40 -13.38
C THR A 245 9.41 1.48 -12.06
N PHE A 246 8.41 2.34 -12.00
CA PHE A 246 7.49 2.44 -10.87
C PHE A 246 6.09 2.81 -11.35
N ALA A 247 5.12 2.59 -10.50
CA ALA A 247 3.71 2.81 -10.76
C ALA A 247 3.12 3.85 -9.83
N THR A 248 2.16 4.65 -10.32
CA THR A 248 1.33 5.57 -9.51
C THR A 248 -0.14 5.33 -9.80
N GLY A 249 -0.97 5.25 -8.74
CA GLY A 249 -2.41 5.02 -8.82
C GLY A 249 -3.20 6.23 -8.38
N ASN A 250 -4.23 6.57 -9.16
CA ASN A 250 -4.87 7.85 -9.11
C ASN A 250 -6.41 7.74 -9.04
N GLN A 251 -7.04 8.81 -8.57
CA GLN A 251 -8.49 9.00 -8.54
C GLN A 251 -9.09 9.03 -9.96
N ASP A 252 -8.30 9.40 -10.97
CA ASP A 252 -8.70 9.41 -12.38
C ASP A 252 -8.96 8.00 -12.96
N LYS A 253 -8.95 6.96 -12.11
CA LYS A 253 -9.16 5.53 -12.42
C LYS A 253 -8.04 4.90 -13.24
N THR A 254 -6.87 5.54 -13.28
CA THR A 254 -5.71 5.01 -13.99
C THR A 254 -4.55 4.73 -13.05
N CYS A 255 -3.73 3.75 -13.46
CA CYS A 255 -2.39 3.54 -12.94
C CYS A 255 -1.40 3.86 -14.06
N ARG A 256 -0.44 4.75 -13.79
CA ARG A 256 0.60 5.12 -14.74
C ARG A 256 1.90 4.44 -14.38
N ILE A 257 2.57 3.92 -15.40
CA ILE A 257 3.89 3.31 -15.27
C ILE A 257 4.93 4.30 -15.78
N TRP A 258 5.98 4.50 -15.01
CA TRP A 258 7.05 5.46 -15.27
C TRP A 258 8.38 4.76 -15.40
N ASP A 259 9.24 5.22 -16.32
CA ASP A 259 10.63 4.81 -16.42
C ASP A 259 11.51 5.93 -15.86
N ILE A 260 12.29 5.65 -14.80
CA ILE A 260 13.12 6.65 -14.12
C ILE A 260 14.16 7.33 -15.05
N ARG A 261 14.51 6.69 -16.14
CA ARG A 261 15.44 7.23 -17.12
C ARG A 261 14.82 8.29 -18.03
N ASN A 262 13.48 8.29 -18.14
CA ASN A 262 12.74 9.27 -18.93
C ASN A 262 11.33 9.48 -18.33
N LEU A 263 11.21 10.50 -17.50
CA LEU A 263 9.98 10.87 -16.80
C LEU A 263 9.12 11.91 -17.56
N SER A 264 9.50 12.26 -18.79
CA SER A 264 8.73 13.22 -19.59
C SER A 264 7.31 12.75 -19.90
N LYS A 265 7.08 11.43 -19.92
CA LYS A 265 5.77 10.79 -20.10
C LYS A 265 5.77 9.40 -19.48
N SER A 266 4.57 8.94 -19.06
CA SER A 266 4.42 7.55 -18.65
C SER A 266 4.59 6.59 -19.82
N VAL A 267 5.21 5.43 -19.55
CA VAL A 267 5.43 4.38 -20.56
C VAL A 267 4.18 3.54 -20.80
N ALA A 268 3.27 3.47 -19.84
CA ALA A 268 1.96 2.84 -19.98
C ALA A 268 0.92 3.54 -19.10
N VAL A 269 -0.34 3.49 -19.52
CA VAL A 269 -1.50 3.97 -18.76
C VAL A 269 -2.48 2.81 -18.64
N LEU A 270 -2.64 2.26 -17.43
CA LEU A 270 -3.43 1.10 -17.13
C LEU A 270 -4.79 1.54 -16.58
N GLY A 271 -5.88 1.17 -17.24
CA GLY A 271 -7.23 1.53 -16.82
C GLY A 271 -7.78 0.55 -15.79
N GLY A 272 -8.38 1.10 -14.71
CA GLY A 272 -9.33 0.38 -13.87
C GLY A 272 -10.67 0.19 -14.57
N ASN A 273 -11.60 -0.51 -13.91
CA ASN A 273 -12.94 -0.72 -14.44
C ASN A 273 -13.89 0.42 -14.02
N MET A 274 -13.95 0.73 -12.73
CA MET A 274 -14.96 1.63 -12.17
C MET A 274 -14.41 2.68 -11.21
N GLY A 275 -13.42 2.34 -10.39
CA GLY A 275 -12.97 3.14 -9.26
C GLY A 275 -11.55 3.69 -9.39
N ALA A 276 -11.19 4.55 -8.44
CA ALA A 276 -9.83 5.03 -8.26
C ALA A 276 -8.86 3.87 -7.98
N ILE A 277 -7.58 4.04 -8.28
CA ILE A 277 -6.57 3.04 -7.92
C ILE A 277 -6.04 3.37 -6.52
N ARG A 278 -6.39 2.53 -5.53
CA ARG A 278 -6.12 2.78 -4.10
C ARG A 278 -4.96 1.99 -3.54
N SER A 279 -4.57 0.89 -4.17
CA SER A 279 -3.42 0.09 -3.73
C SER A 279 -2.71 -0.48 -4.94
N ILE A 280 -1.39 -0.49 -4.89
CA ILE A 280 -0.53 -1.05 -5.94
C ILE A 280 0.56 -1.88 -5.27
N ARG A 281 0.84 -3.07 -5.81
CA ARG A 281 1.93 -3.94 -5.37
C ARG A 281 2.59 -4.61 -6.56
N TYR A 282 3.91 -4.65 -6.55
CA TYR A 282 4.68 -5.55 -7.42
C TYR A 282 4.99 -6.85 -6.68
N THR A 283 5.09 -7.94 -7.43
CA THR A 283 5.73 -9.16 -6.91
C THR A 283 7.23 -8.94 -6.72
N SER A 284 7.85 -9.64 -5.78
CA SER A 284 9.29 -9.52 -5.48
C SER A 284 10.19 -9.88 -6.66
N ASP A 285 9.71 -10.73 -7.58
CA ASP A 285 10.38 -11.07 -8.84
C ASP A 285 10.15 -10.03 -9.97
N GLY A 286 9.39 -8.97 -9.70
CA GLY A 286 9.05 -7.91 -10.65
C GLY A 286 8.19 -8.35 -11.83
N ARG A 287 7.66 -9.58 -11.81
CA ARG A 287 6.91 -10.14 -12.95
C ARG A 287 5.49 -9.65 -13.03
N PHE A 288 4.84 -9.44 -11.90
CA PHE A 288 3.45 -9.00 -11.85
C PHE A 288 3.27 -7.70 -11.08
N LEU A 289 2.34 -6.90 -11.55
CA LEU A 289 1.81 -5.73 -10.88
C LEU A 289 0.34 -6.01 -10.54
N ALA A 290 -0.03 -5.93 -9.26
CA ALA A 290 -1.42 -5.87 -8.84
C ALA A 290 -1.82 -4.43 -8.54
N MET A 291 -2.96 -4.00 -9.05
CA MET A 291 -3.61 -2.75 -8.66
C MET A 291 -5.05 -3.02 -8.22
N ALA A 292 -5.47 -2.39 -7.13
CA ALA A 292 -6.80 -2.55 -6.55
C ALA A 292 -7.61 -1.27 -6.64
N GLU A 293 -8.85 -1.41 -7.04
CA GLU A 293 -9.89 -0.39 -6.91
C GLU A 293 -10.39 -0.32 -5.46
N PRO A 294 -11.27 0.62 -5.09
CA PRO A 294 -11.80 0.69 -3.72
C PRO A 294 -12.62 -0.55 -3.33
N ALA A 295 -13.25 -1.18 -4.31
CA ALA A 295 -14.10 -2.35 -4.17
C ALA A 295 -14.08 -3.20 -5.45
N ASP A 296 -14.45 -4.46 -5.31
CA ASP A 296 -14.87 -5.41 -6.33
C ASP A 296 -13.78 -5.89 -7.29
N PHE A 297 -12.76 -5.06 -7.62
CA PHE A 297 -11.80 -5.39 -8.67
C PHE A 297 -10.35 -5.29 -8.23
N VAL A 298 -9.60 -6.36 -8.49
CA VAL A 298 -8.13 -6.37 -8.49
C VAL A 298 -7.63 -6.79 -9.86
N HIS A 299 -6.72 -5.99 -10.42
CA HIS A 299 -6.13 -6.23 -11.74
C HIS A 299 -4.69 -6.67 -11.58
N ILE A 300 -4.31 -7.79 -12.18
CA ILE A 300 -2.94 -8.34 -12.15
C ILE A 300 -2.38 -8.28 -13.56
N PHE A 301 -1.36 -7.46 -13.76
CA PHE A 301 -0.71 -7.25 -15.05
C PHE A 301 0.60 -8.03 -15.13
N ASP A 302 0.86 -8.63 -16.30
CA ASP A 302 2.16 -9.20 -16.62
C ASP A 302 3.11 -8.10 -17.14
N VAL A 303 4.10 -7.78 -16.32
CA VAL A 303 5.12 -6.75 -16.63
C VAL A 303 5.93 -7.12 -17.86
N ARG A 304 6.25 -8.42 -18.05
CA ARG A 304 7.04 -8.91 -19.20
C ARG A 304 6.32 -8.73 -20.54
N SER A 305 5.00 -8.71 -20.52
CA SER A 305 4.20 -8.39 -21.71
C SER A 305 4.18 -6.89 -22.05
N GLY A 306 4.88 -6.04 -21.30
CA GLY A 306 4.73 -4.59 -21.35
C GLY A 306 3.36 -4.13 -20.87
N TYR A 307 2.81 -4.83 -19.87
CA TYR A 307 1.47 -4.59 -19.30
C TYR A 307 0.30 -4.80 -20.27
N ARG A 308 0.51 -5.54 -21.38
CA ARG A 308 -0.51 -5.80 -22.41
C ARG A 308 -1.43 -6.96 -22.09
N ARG A 309 -1.14 -7.74 -21.05
CA ARG A 309 -1.96 -8.85 -20.59
C ARG A 309 -2.31 -8.67 -19.13
N LYS A 310 -3.60 -8.84 -18.78
CA LYS A 310 -4.04 -8.77 -17.40
C LYS A 310 -5.02 -9.88 -17.06
N GLN A 311 -4.98 -10.29 -15.80
CA GLN A 311 -6.04 -10.99 -15.11
C GLN A 311 -6.89 -9.98 -14.36
N VAL A 312 -8.20 -10.14 -14.37
CA VAL A 312 -9.11 -9.40 -13.50
C VAL A 312 -9.66 -10.38 -12.46
N VAL A 313 -9.48 -10.05 -11.20
CA VAL A 313 -10.11 -10.74 -10.07
C VAL A 313 -11.33 -9.92 -9.70
N ASP A 314 -12.51 -10.56 -9.78
CA ASP A 314 -13.82 -9.95 -9.57
C ASP A 314 -14.51 -10.61 -8.37
N PHE A 315 -15.00 -9.81 -7.43
CA PHE A 315 -15.72 -10.24 -6.23
C PHE A 315 -16.53 -9.06 -5.68
N PHE A 316 -17.37 -9.29 -4.68
CA PHE A 316 -18.15 -8.23 -4.06
C PHE A 316 -17.54 -7.79 -2.73
N GLY A 317 -17.36 -6.50 -2.54
CA GLY A 317 -16.97 -5.87 -1.28
C GLY A 317 -15.84 -4.85 -1.39
N GLU A 318 -15.69 -4.04 -0.37
CA GLU A 318 -14.62 -3.03 -0.30
C GLU A 318 -13.26 -3.69 0.00
N ILE A 319 -12.22 -3.22 -0.69
CA ILE A 319 -10.87 -3.77 -0.55
C ILE A 319 -10.12 -3.00 0.53
N SER A 320 -9.77 -3.65 1.64
CA SER A 320 -8.98 -3.06 2.72
C SER A 320 -7.48 -3.02 2.43
N GLY A 321 -7.02 -3.85 1.52
CA GLY A 321 -5.64 -3.92 1.08
C GLY A 321 -5.37 -5.20 0.29
N ILE A 322 -4.26 -5.18 -0.43
CA ILE A 322 -3.71 -6.32 -1.16
C ILE A 322 -2.26 -6.54 -0.79
N SER A 323 -1.81 -7.78 -0.75
CA SER A 323 -0.42 -8.13 -0.49
C SER A 323 -0.03 -9.41 -1.19
N PHE A 324 1.08 -9.38 -1.92
CA PHE A 324 1.74 -10.61 -2.33
C PHE A 324 2.59 -11.17 -1.18
N SER A 325 2.70 -12.49 -1.11
CA SER A 325 3.73 -13.11 -0.29
C SER A 325 5.12 -12.85 -0.89
N PRO A 326 6.18 -12.72 -0.08
CA PRO A 326 7.53 -12.44 -0.58
C PRO A 326 8.07 -13.47 -1.58
N ASP A 327 7.63 -14.74 -1.48
CA ASP A 327 7.94 -15.81 -2.42
C ASP A 327 7.12 -15.75 -3.72
N THR A 328 6.21 -14.77 -3.84
CA THR A 328 5.31 -14.55 -4.98
C THR A 328 4.24 -15.61 -5.20
N GLU A 329 4.14 -16.62 -4.32
CA GLU A 329 3.26 -17.77 -4.50
C GLU A 329 1.80 -17.48 -4.08
N ALA A 330 1.58 -16.49 -3.23
CA ALA A 330 0.24 -16.12 -2.79
C ALA A 330 -0.05 -14.63 -2.98
N LEU A 331 -1.29 -14.33 -3.33
CA LEU A 331 -1.88 -12.99 -3.28
C LEU A 331 -3.02 -13.02 -2.26
N PHE A 332 -2.96 -12.12 -1.29
CA PHE A 332 -4.00 -11.92 -0.29
C PHE A 332 -4.77 -10.64 -0.58
N ILE A 333 -6.11 -10.72 -0.46
CA ILE A 333 -7.02 -9.60 -0.64
C ILE A 333 -7.92 -9.53 0.59
N GLY A 334 -7.85 -8.44 1.33
CA GLY A 334 -8.75 -8.18 2.45
C GLY A 334 -10.03 -7.54 1.95
N VAL A 335 -11.16 -8.20 2.19
CA VAL A 335 -12.49 -7.72 1.83
C VAL A 335 -13.22 -7.25 3.07
N HIS A 336 -13.64 -5.99 3.06
CA HIS A 336 -14.51 -5.41 4.08
C HIS A 336 -15.94 -5.36 3.59
N ASP A 337 -16.83 -5.95 4.36
CA ASP A 337 -18.28 -5.89 4.16
C ASP A 337 -18.96 -5.97 5.53
N ARG A 338 -20.18 -5.50 5.64
CA ARG A 338 -20.93 -5.54 6.92
C ARG A 338 -21.21 -6.96 7.40
N THR A 339 -21.46 -7.87 6.44
CA THR A 339 -21.91 -9.24 6.69
C THR A 339 -20.85 -10.27 6.34
N TYR A 340 -20.15 -10.06 5.22
CA TYR A 340 -19.31 -11.05 4.56
C TYR A 340 -17.82 -10.70 4.53
N SER A 341 -17.35 -9.82 5.43
CA SER A 341 -15.92 -9.52 5.55
C SER A 341 -15.09 -10.81 5.57
N SER A 342 -14.06 -10.87 4.75
CA SER A 342 -13.22 -12.06 4.59
C SER A 342 -11.82 -11.72 4.08
N LEU A 343 -10.90 -12.65 4.26
CA LEU A 343 -9.59 -12.64 3.63
C LEU A 343 -9.58 -13.68 2.51
N LEU A 344 -9.37 -13.24 1.28
CA LEU A 344 -9.22 -14.10 0.11
C LEU A 344 -7.75 -14.44 -0.09
N GLN A 345 -7.47 -15.68 -0.48
CA GLN A 345 -6.16 -16.14 -0.92
C GLN A 345 -6.25 -16.68 -2.34
N TYR A 346 -5.33 -16.22 -3.17
CA TYR A 346 -5.09 -16.72 -4.52
C TYR A 346 -3.67 -17.26 -4.60
N ASN A 347 -3.48 -18.43 -5.22
CA ASN A 347 -2.18 -19.03 -5.42
C ASN A 347 -1.69 -18.84 -6.86
N ARG A 348 -0.39 -18.62 -7.01
CA ARG A 348 0.25 -18.42 -8.32
C ARG A 348 0.18 -19.69 -9.15
N LEU A 349 -0.32 -19.57 -10.37
CA LEU A 349 -0.26 -20.64 -11.35
C LEU A 349 1.14 -20.73 -11.94
N ARG A 350 1.72 -21.92 -11.87
CA ARG A 350 2.98 -22.27 -12.52
C ARG A 350 2.69 -23.27 -13.63
N PHE A 351 2.81 -22.83 -14.86
CA PHE A 351 2.77 -23.74 -16.01
C PHE A 351 4.15 -24.38 -16.17
N TYR A 352 4.23 -25.66 -15.91
CA TYR A 352 5.42 -26.47 -16.16
C TYR A 352 5.32 -27.00 -17.60
N SER A 353 5.85 -26.25 -18.58
CA SER A 353 5.76 -26.60 -20.02
C SER A 353 6.33 -27.97 -20.39
N TYR A 354 7.18 -28.55 -19.52
CA TYR A 354 7.70 -29.91 -19.71
C TYR A 354 6.69 -31.02 -19.32
N LEU A 355 5.65 -30.70 -18.52
CA LEU A 355 4.59 -31.66 -18.19
C LEU A 355 3.48 -31.63 -19.24
N ASP A 356 3.26 -30.50 -19.90
CA ASP A 356 2.25 -30.37 -20.97
C ASP A 356 2.65 -31.05 -22.28
N SER A 357 3.93 -31.42 -22.44
CA SER A 357 4.42 -32.20 -23.58
C SER A 357 4.38 -33.71 -23.37
N ALA A 358 3.91 -34.17 -22.19
CA ALA A 358 3.85 -35.58 -21.81
C ALA A 358 2.43 -36.17 -21.82
N ILE A 359 1.42 -35.41 -22.34
CA ILE A 359 0.03 -35.86 -22.49
C ILE A 359 -0.33 -35.97 -23.97
#